data_5a1a8c979e70a63ccd8559e9a93d07e8
#
_entry.id   5a1a8c979e70a63ccd8559e9a93d07e8
#
_cell.length_a   1.000
_cell.length_b   1.000
_cell.length_c   1.000
_cell.angle_alpha   90.00
_cell.angle_beta   90.00
_cell.angle_gamma   90.00
#
_symmetry.space_group_name_H-M   'P 1'
#
loop_
_entity.id
_entity.type
_entity.pdbx_description
1 polymer ?
#
loop_
_entity_poly.entity_id
_entity_poly.type
_entity_poly.pdbx_seq_one_letter_code
_entity_poly.pdbx_strand_id
1 'polypeptide(L)'
;MRRILVIFCGCLTLHNGAAIAQESGATMVIEPKAVIESAVNAGDLAFAVAAVGNAGGEIWSYASGHKDADKKRAASSNDIIQIASMTKLVTTIAALQLVERGALELDTPIDAYVPELAGLQVLNGFDANDGPLFEQASRAPTTRELITHTAGYVYESWNSNARRAANLGVTESAFGSGNFLASPLAFQPGTNWEYGISTDWLGALVERRSATRLANYFAKNIFQPLGMDDSHYELPEGKLHRTVTVMARAGDSLVPAPMLQPQAMEAGSMAFYSGGGGLYSTLSDYGRVLQMLLNGGSLNGMTILKPETVDAMFSNHVGDIQPAALTTAMPSISNTADMSFGAPATFGLGLLIHPQGILNGRRSNTGSWAGLFNSYYWVDRESGIYGIFGTQILPFYDAATIATLAQFERAVYSSKVGSKLTRSAK
;
A
#
# COMPACT_ATOMS: atom_id res chain seq x y z
N MET A 1 45.31 -86.61 -3.29
CA MET A 1 46.39 -85.85 -2.68
C MET A 1 46.75 -84.73 -3.64
N ARG A 2 46.19 -83.55 -3.52
CA ARG A 2 46.60 -82.38 -4.28
C ARG A 2 46.81 -81.24 -3.30
N ARG A 3 47.99 -80.70 -3.32
CA ARG A 3 48.40 -79.56 -2.53
C ARG A 3 47.89 -78.29 -3.17
N ILE A 4 47.18 -77.48 -2.44
CA ILE A 4 46.72 -76.12 -2.89
C ILE A 4 47.72 -75.11 -2.34
N LEU A 5 48.28 -74.33 -3.26
CA LEU A 5 49.25 -73.26 -2.98
C LEU A 5 48.41 -71.97 -2.75
N VAL A 6 48.55 -71.35 -1.58
CA VAL A 6 47.94 -70.08 -1.23
C VAL A 6 48.96 -68.97 -1.52
N ILE A 7 48.59 -68.10 -2.52
CA ILE A 7 49.36 -66.91 -2.83
C ILE A 7 48.78 -65.74 -2.00
N PHE A 8 49.57 -65.16 -1.14
CA PHE A 8 49.22 -63.90 -0.47
C PHE A 8 49.47 -62.73 -1.42
N CYS A 9 48.41 -62.02 -1.82
CA CYS A 9 48.49 -60.78 -2.56
C CYS A 9 48.29 -59.60 -1.58
N GLY A 10 49.39 -58.86 -1.30
CA GLY A 10 49.32 -57.67 -0.44
C GLY A 10 48.72 -56.50 -1.18
N CYS A 11 47.57 -56.06 -0.72
CA CYS A 11 46.97 -54.79 -1.19
C CYS A 11 47.54 -53.61 -0.40
N LEU A 12 48.36 -52.79 -1.06
CA LEU A 12 48.70 -51.43 -0.62
C LEU A 12 47.45 -50.55 -0.78
N THR A 13 46.83 -50.15 0.29
CA THR A 13 45.81 -49.11 0.27
C THR A 13 46.45 -47.71 0.25
N LEU A 14 46.45 -47.10 -0.92
CA LEU A 14 46.71 -45.66 -1.08
C LEU A 14 45.51 -44.88 -0.54
N HIS A 15 45.68 -44.21 0.61
CA HIS A 15 44.73 -43.23 1.10
C HIS A 15 44.88 -41.95 0.28
N ASN A 16 44.05 -41.81 -0.75
CA ASN A 16 43.79 -40.49 -1.37
C ASN A 16 42.87 -39.70 -0.42
N GLY A 17 43.44 -38.82 0.38
CA GLY A 17 42.74 -37.78 1.08
C GLY A 17 42.19 -36.76 0.08
N ALA A 18 40.96 -36.99 -0.41
CA ALA A 18 40.21 -35.95 -1.07
C ALA A 18 39.83 -34.90 -0.03
N ALA A 19 40.55 -33.79 -0.05
CA ALA A 19 40.14 -32.57 0.65
C ALA A 19 38.83 -32.12 0.00
N ILE A 20 37.70 -32.34 0.69
CA ILE A 20 36.45 -31.73 0.32
C ILE A 20 36.65 -30.23 0.60
N ALA A 21 36.90 -29.47 -0.45
CA ALA A 21 36.79 -28.02 -0.41
C ALA A 21 35.36 -27.70 -0.03
N GLN A 22 35.16 -27.29 1.22
CA GLN A 22 33.95 -26.71 1.71
C GLN A 22 33.83 -25.35 0.99
N GLU A 23 33.12 -25.33 -0.16
CA GLU A 23 32.69 -24.08 -0.74
C GLU A 23 31.87 -23.35 0.34
N SER A 24 32.49 -22.35 0.93
CA SER A 24 31.77 -21.37 1.73
C SER A 24 30.79 -20.69 0.80
N GLY A 25 29.54 -21.17 0.81
CA GLY A 25 28.43 -20.52 0.14
C GLY A 25 28.22 -19.15 0.77
N ALA A 26 29.06 -18.19 0.39
CA ALA A 26 28.78 -16.79 0.66
C ALA A 26 27.50 -16.47 -0.06
N THR A 27 26.39 -16.41 0.68
CA THR A 27 25.13 -15.90 0.16
C THR A 27 25.45 -14.51 -0.40
N MET A 28 25.36 -14.36 -1.71
CA MET A 28 25.67 -13.11 -2.39
C MET A 28 24.64 -12.08 -1.91
N VAL A 29 25.07 -11.12 -1.10
CA VAL A 29 24.22 -10.04 -0.61
C VAL A 29 23.95 -9.12 -1.80
N ILE A 30 22.71 -9.14 -2.27
CA ILE A 30 22.27 -8.24 -3.33
C ILE A 30 21.96 -6.88 -2.71
N GLU A 31 22.59 -5.82 -3.22
CA GLU A 31 22.33 -4.46 -2.75
C GLU A 31 21.02 -3.93 -3.30
N PRO A 32 20.18 -3.22 -2.50
CA PRO A 32 18.89 -2.68 -2.94
C PRO A 32 18.98 -1.85 -4.22
N LYS A 33 20.05 -1.07 -4.38
CA LYS A 33 20.33 -0.28 -5.59
C LYS A 33 20.40 -1.15 -6.84
N ALA A 34 21.15 -2.25 -6.79
CA ALA A 34 21.36 -3.15 -7.92
C ALA A 34 20.04 -3.81 -8.39
N VAL A 35 19.14 -4.10 -7.46
CA VAL A 35 17.79 -4.62 -7.81
C VAL A 35 17.04 -3.63 -8.68
N ILE A 36 16.99 -2.36 -8.25
CA ILE A 36 16.25 -1.31 -8.97
C ILE A 36 16.88 -1.04 -10.35
N GLU A 37 18.22 -0.92 -10.40
CA GLU A 37 18.93 -0.71 -11.67
C GLU A 37 18.72 -1.86 -12.65
N SER A 38 18.74 -3.11 -12.16
CA SER A 38 18.50 -4.29 -13.00
C SER A 38 17.14 -4.26 -13.66
N ALA A 39 16.07 -3.99 -12.90
CA ALA A 39 14.70 -3.94 -13.43
C ALA A 39 14.50 -2.80 -14.44
N VAL A 40 15.11 -1.63 -14.21
CA VAL A 40 15.05 -0.51 -15.14
C VAL A 40 15.86 -0.79 -16.41
N ASN A 41 17.06 -1.35 -16.29
CA ASN A 41 17.92 -1.67 -17.42
C ASN A 41 17.35 -2.81 -18.29
N ALA A 42 16.61 -3.74 -17.69
CA ALA A 42 15.87 -4.78 -18.41
C ALA A 42 14.65 -4.22 -19.19
N GLY A 43 14.21 -2.99 -18.89
CA GLY A 43 12.99 -2.41 -19.45
C GLY A 43 11.71 -2.83 -18.72
N ASP A 44 11.83 -3.58 -17.63
CA ASP A 44 10.70 -4.01 -16.80
C ASP A 44 9.98 -2.83 -16.17
N LEU A 45 10.75 -1.80 -15.77
CA LEU A 45 10.27 -0.55 -15.19
C LEU A 45 10.81 0.66 -15.97
N ALA A 46 9.96 1.63 -16.28
CA ALA A 46 10.39 2.91 -16.88
C ALA A 46 10.99 3.87 -15.84
N PHE A 47 10.47 3.80 -14.63
CA PHE A 47 10.80 4.61 -13.47
C PHE A 47 10.63 3.77 -12.21
N ALA A 48 11.57 3.88 -11.29
CA ALA A 48 11.44 3.37 -9.94
C ALA A 48 12.13 4.30 -8.94
N VAL A 49 11.51 4.49 -7.81
CA VAL A 49 12.06 5.20 -6.65
C VAL A 49 11.81 4.37 -5.41
N ALA A 50 12.79 4.30 -4.50
CA ALA A 50 12.66 3.58 -3.26
C ALA A 50 13.36 4.30 -2.12
N ALA A 51 12.85 4.11 -0.92
CA ALA A 51 13.43 4.68 0.30
C ALA A 51 13.31 3.66 1.45
N VAL A 52 14.28 3.71 2.34
CA VAL A 52 14.29 2.97 3.61
C VAL A 52 14.64 3.95 4.72
N GLY A 53 13.95 3.86 5.83
CA GLY A 53 14.25 4.69 6.99
C GLY A 53 14.00 3.95 8.31
N ASN A 54 14.31 4.63 9.40
CA ASN A 54 14.08 4.17 10.76
C ASN A 54 13.49 5.30 11.62
N ALA A 55 13.46 5.12 12.93
CA ALA A 55 12.99 6.12 13.88
C ALA A 55 13.76 7.48 13.78
N GLY A 56 15.02 7.45 13.31
CA GLY A 56 15.84 8.65 13.12
C GLY A 56 15.63 9.37 11.77
N GLY A 57 14.93 8.77 10.82
CA GLY A 57 14.64 9.33 9.50
C GLY A 57 15.02 8.42 8.33
N GLU A 58 15.01 9.00 7.13
CA GLU A 58 15.48 8.31 5.93
C GLU A 58 16.97 7.99 6.03
N ILE A 59 17.33 6.73 5.81
CA ILE A 59 18.72 6.25 5.88
C ILE A 59 19.28 5.87 4.51
N TRP A 60 18.39 5.67 3.54
CA TRP A 60 18.75 5.33 2.17
C TRP A 60 17.59 5.66 1.24
N SER A 61 17.89 6.26 0.10
CA SER A 61 16.96 6.40 -1.02
C SER A 61 17.68 6.29 -2.35
N TYR A 62 16.96 5.86 -3.36
CA TYR A 62 17.48 5.72 -4.71
C TYR A 62 16.37 5.81 -5.74
N ALA A 63 16.70 6.39 -6.91
CA ALA A 63 15.81 6.43 -8.05
C ALA A 63 16.56 6.00 -9.32
N SER A 64 15.87 5.35 -10.23
CA SER A 64 16.41 4.91 -11.52
C SER A 64 15.38 5.05 -12.64
N GLY A 65 15.84 5.16 -13.87
CA GLY A 65 15.01 5.33 -15.05
C GLY A 65 14.71 6.78 -15.37
N HIS A 66 13.55 7.03 -15.95
CA HIS A 66 13.15 8.35 -16.42
C HIS A 66 11.71 8.66 -15.99
N LYS A 67 11.47 9.91 -15.63
CA LYS A 67 10.15 10.37 -15.19
C LYS A 67 9.22 10.78 -16.33
N ASP A 68 9.71 10.79 -17.57
CA ASP A 68 8.93 11.08 -18.76
C ASP A 68 9.09 9.97 -19.82
N ALA A 69 8.07 9.84 -20.65
CA ALA A 69 8.01 8.78 -21.66
C ALA A 69 9.06 8.93 -22.76
N ASP A 70 9.48 10.17 -23.07
CA ASP A 70 10.50 10.47 -24.07
C ASP A 70 11.94 10.38 -23.51
N LYS A 71 12.08 9.97 -22.26
CA LYS A 71 13.35 9.70 -21.57
C LYS A 71 14.32 10.88 -21.51
N LYS A 72 13.80 12.09 -21.48
CA LYS A 72 14.63 13.30 -21.39
C LYS A 72 15.01 13.69 -19.98
N ARG A 73 14.16 13.35 -18.99
CA ARG A 73 14.38 13.72 -17.60
C ARG A 73 14.63 12.47 -16.77
N ALA A 74 15.85 12.36 -16.23
CA ALA A 74 16.22 11.26 -15.35
C ALA A 74 15.37 11.26 -14.06
N ALA A 75 15.15 10.07 -13.51
CA ALA A 75 14.50 9.87 -12.21
C ALA A 75 15.33 10.50 -11.08
N SER A 76 14.63 10.99 -10.06
CA SER A 76 15.20 11.56 -8.84
C SER A 76 14.41 11.06 -7.62
N SER A 77 15.07 10.89 -6.48
CA SER A 77 14.40 10.58 -5.20
C SER A 77 13.44 11.67 -4.73
N ASN A 78 13.57 12.88 -5.28
CA ASN A 78 12.68 14.01 -5.02
C ASN A 78 11.52 14.13 -6.01
N ASP A 79 11.32 13.15 -6.89
CA ASP A 79 10.20 13.19 -7.83
C ASP A 79 8.87 12.96 -7.09
N ILE A 80 7.86 13.67 -7.57
CA ILE A 80 6.51 13.62 -7.02
C ILE A 80 5.72 12.57 -7.80
N ILE A 81 5.17 11.60 -7.09
CA ILE A 81 4.33 10.54 -7.65
C ILE A 81 2.88 10.68 -7.19
N GLN A 82 1.97 10.13 -7.96
CA GLN A 82 0.60 9.88 -7.53
C GLN A 82 0.62 8.67 -6.59
N ILE A 83 0.41 8.90 -5.30
CA ILE A 83 0.47 7.83 -4.30
C ILE A 83 -0.82 7.02 -4.19
N ALA A 84 -1.87 7.45 -4.90
CA ALA A 84 -3.16 6.76 -4.98
C ALA A 84 -3.63 6.28 -3.59
N SER A 85 -3.91 4.98 -3.42
CA SER A 85 -4.46 4.43 -2.17
C SER A 85 -3.54 4.48 -0.95
N MET A 86 -2.28 4.87 -1.09
CA MET A 86 -1.46 5.22 0.07
C MET A 86 -2.03 6.44 0.83
N THR A 87 -2.88 7.25 0.18
CA THR A 87 -3.70 8.32 0.80
C THR A 87 -4.52 7.79 1.98
N LYS A 88 -4.99 6.55 1.94
CA LYS A 88 -5.85 5.94 2.97
C LYS A 88 -5.25 5.95 4.36
N LEU A 89 -3.94 5.79 4.47
CA LEU A 89 -3.24 5.89 5.75
C LEU A 89 -3.35 7.31 6.33
N VAL A 90 -3.19 8.33 5.49
CA VAL A 90 -3.31 9.75 5.90
C VAL A 90 -4.74 10.06 6.35
N THR A 91 -5.74 9.57 5.60
CA THR A 91 -7.16 9.72 5.95
C THR A 91 -7.49 9.01 7.28
N THR A 92 -6.94 7.81 7.47
CA THR A 92 -7.10 7.07 8.73
C THR A 92 -6.50 7.84 9.90
N ILE A 93 -5.28 8.39 9.76
CA ILE A 93 -4.66 9.23 10.78
C ILE A 93 -5.55 10.43 11.12
N ALA A 94 -6.10 11.12 10.10
CA ALA A 94 -7.02 12.24 10.32
C ALA A 94 -8.28 11.85 11.10
N ALA A 95 -8.88 10.70 10.76
CA ALA A 95 -10.04 10.19 11.48
C ALA A 95 -9.69 9.80 12.93
N LEU A 96 -8.54 9.14 13.15
CA LEU A 96 -8.07 8.78 14.49
C LEU A 96 -7.76 10.00 15.35
N GLN A 97 -7.26 11.10 14.76
CA GLN A 97 -7.14 12.38 15.50
C GLN A 97 -8.49 12.89 15.99
N LEU A 98 -9.56 12.71 15.21
CA LEU A 98 -10.91 13.09 15.63
C LEU A 98 -11.48 12.12 16.67
N VAL A 99 -11.11 10.84 16.62
CA VAL A 99 -11.44 9.86 17.66
C VAL A 99 -10.76 10.23 18.98
N GLU A 100 -9.47 10.57 18.97
CA GLU A 100 -8.75 11.02 20.16
C GLU A 100 -9.33 12.28 20.81
N ARG A 101 -9.95 13.13 19.99
CA ARG A 101 -10.63 14.36 20.44
C ARG A 101 -12.09 14.14 20.85
N GLY A 102 -12.62 12.90 20.74
CA GLY A 102 -14.02 12.58 21.01
C GLY A 102 -15.01 13.15 19.99
N ALA A 103 -14.52 13.60 18.83
CA ALA A 103 -15.37 14.09 17.73
C ALA A 103 -15.93 12.96 16.84
N LEU A 104 -15.25 11.81 16.80
CA LEU A 104 -15.71 10.55 16.21
C LEU A 104 -15.59 9.43 17.24
N GLU A 105 -16.37 8.38 17.09
CA GLU A 105 -16.25 7.14 17.84
C GLU A 105 -16.07 5.98 16.87
N LEU A 106 -15.21 5.02 17.23
CA LEU A 106 -14.89 3.90 16.34
C LEU A 106 -16.09 2.99 16.09
N ASP A 107 -16.94 2.77 17.10
CA ASP A 107 -17.99 1.76 17.08
C ASP A 107 -19.40 2.33 16.96
N THR A 108 -19.54 3.65 16.85
CA THR A 108 -20.80 4.31 16.57
C THR A 108 -21.14 4.19 15.07
N PRO A 109 -22.34 3.74 14.69
CA PRO A 109 -22.78 3.73 13.31
C PRO A 109 -22.74 5.14 12.68
N ILE A 110 -22.28 5.21 11.42
CA ILE A 110 -22.00 6.51 10.77
C ILE A 110 -23.23 7.35 10.45
N ASP A 111 -24.43 6.77 10.42
CA ASP A 111 -25.68 7.51 10.28
C ASP A 111 -25.96 8.45 11.47
N ALA A 112 -25.37 8.20 12.64
CA ALA A 112 -25.37 9.18 13.73
C ALA A 112 -24.65 10.49 13.38
N TYR A 113 -23.72 10.45 12.44
CA TYR A 113 -22.97 11.61 11.94
C TYR A 113 -23.47 12.09 10.56
N VAL A 114 -24.03 11.18 9.79
CA VAL A 114 -24.53 11.37 8.41
C VAL A 114 -25.92 10.78 8.32
N PRO A 115 -26.98 11.47 8.80
CA PRO A 115 -28.35 10.92 8.82
C PRO A 115 -28.88 10.48 7.45
N GLU A 116 -28.32 11.01 6.37
CA GLU A 116 -28.65 10.65 4.99
C GLU A 116 -28.29 9.20 4.66
N LEU A 117 -27.47 8.55 5.48
CA LEU A 117 -27.10 7.13 5.36
C LEU A 117 -28.04 6.19 6.15
N ALA A 118 -29.07 6.72 6.79
CA ALA A 118 -30.14 5.88 7.30
C ALA A 118 -30.87 5.19 6.14
N GLY A 119 -31.00 3.87 6.22
CA GLY A 119 -31.69 3.12 5.16
C GLY A 119 -30.81 2.67 3.99
N LEU A 120 -29.51 2.48 4.21
CA LEU A 120 -28.60 1.88 3.23
C LEU A 120 -29.12 0.54 2.73
N GLN A 121 -28.83 0.24 1.46
CA GLN A 121 -29.18 -1.03 0.82
C GLN A 121 -27.92 -1.83 0.49
N VAL A 122 -28.06 -3.15 0.48
CA VAL A 122 -27.06 -4.11 0.01
C VAL A 122 -27.48 -4.62 -1.35
N LEU A 123 -26.58 -4.58 -2.33
CA LEU A 123 -26.79 -5.16 -3.66
C LEU A 123 -26.46 -6.65 -3.63
N ASN A 124 -27.49 -7.51 -3.62
CA ASN A 124 -27.34 -8.97 -3.58
C ASN A 124 -27.17 -9.61 -4.98
N GLY A 125 -27.01 -8.81 -6.03
CA GLY A 125 -26.85 -9.31 -7.40
C GLY A 125 -27.94 -8.77 -8.32
N PHE A 126 -28.27 -9.55 -9.36
CA PHE A 126 -29.19 -9.14 -10.42
C PHE A 126 -30.12 -10.29 -10.79
N ASP A 127 -31.33 -9.98 -11.18
CA ASP A 127 -32.27 -10.94 -11.74
C ASP A 127 -31.92 -11.34 -13.19
N ALA A 128 -32.74 -12.20 -13.80
CA ALA A 128 -32.52 -12.67 -15.16
C ALA A 128 -32.65 -11.58 -16.26
N ASN A 129 -33.19 -10.41 -15.91
CA ASN A 129 -33.39 -9.26 -16.80
C ASN A 129 -32.45 -8.10 -16.49
N ASP A 130 -31.33 -8.34 -15.78
CA ASP A 130 -30.40 -7.33 -15.34
C ASP A 130 -30.96 -6.33 -14.30
N GLY A 131 -32.11 -6.64 -13.68
CA GLY A 131 -32.68 -5.84 -12.60
C GLY A 131 -31.86 -6.03 -11.31
N PRO A 132 -31.40 -4.93 -10.66
CA PRO A 132 -30.63 -5.07 -9.41
C PRO A 132 -31.52 -5.57 -8.28
N LEU A 133 -31.01 -6.53 -7.51
CA LEU A 133 -31.67 -7.11 -6.33
C LEU A 133 -31.08 -6.49 -5.07
N PHE A 134 -31.92 -5.76 -4.34
CA PHE A 134 -31.51 -5.08 -3.11
C PHE A 134 -32.16 -5.71 -1.88
N GLU A 135 -31.42 -5.68 -0.78
CA GLU A 135 -31.98 -5.89 0.55
C GLU A 135 -31.63 -4.71 1.47
N GLN A 136 -32.37 -4.54 2.55
CA GLN A 136 -32.09 -3.51 3.54
C GLN A 136 -30.83 -3.86 4.32
N ALA A 137 -29.91 -2.92 4.48
CA ALA A 137 -28.81 -3.09 5.41
C ALA A 137 -29.34 -3.19 6.85
N SER A 138 -28.80 -4.11 7.65
CA SER A 138 -29.21 -4.33 9.03
C SER A 138 -28.95 -3.13 9.93
N ARG A 139 -27.94 -2.32 9.59
CA ARG A 139 -27.52 -1.06 10.20
C ARG A 139 -26.59 -0.30 9.27
N ALA A 140 -26.32 0.93 9.58
CA ALA A 140 -25.20 1.65 8.96
C ALA A 140 -23.86 1.07 9.46
N PRO A 141 -22.78 1.10 8.65
CA PRO A 141 -21.46 0.70 9.10
C PRO A 141 -20.93 1.65 10.17
N THR A 142 -19.93 1.21 10.93
CA THR A 142 -19.24 2.03 11.93
C THR A 142 -17.99 2.69 11.34
N THR A 143 -17.42 3.67 12.04
CA THR A 143 -16.14 4.28 11.68
C THR A 143 -15.02 3.22 11.62
N ARG A 144 -15.00 2.26 12.54
CA ARG A 144 -14.07 1.13 12.53
C ARG A 144 -14.20 0.30 11.26
N GLU A 145 -15.42 -0.04 10.85
CA GLU A 145 -15.68 -0.83 9.65
C GLU A 145 -15.29 -0.09 8.37
N LEU A 146 -15.42 1.24 8.32
CA LEU A 146 -14.86 2.04 7.22
C LEU A 146 -13.33 1.93 7.16
N ILE A 147 -12.65 2.06 8.29
CA ILE A 147 -11.19 2.01 8.39
C ILE A 147 -10.65 0.61 8.03
N THR A 148 -11.40 -0.44 8.37
CA THR A 148 -10.97 -1.84 8.21
C THR A 148 -11.46 -2.50 6.94
N HIS A 149 -12.21 -1.80 6.08
CA HIS A 149 -12.84 -2.35 4.86
C HIS A 149 -13.84 -3.48 5.12
N THR A 150 -14.50 -3.48 6.28
CA THR A 150 -15.61 -4.40 6.61
C THR A 150 -16.97 -3.71 6.55
N ALA A 151 -17.05 -2.50 6.04
CA ALA A 151 -18.26 -1.69 5.95
C ALA A 151 -19.27 -2.16 4.86
N GLY A 152 -18.82 -2.93 3.88
CA GLY A 152 -19.62 -3.34 2.73
C GLY A 152 -19.43 -2.49 1.47
N TYR A 153 -18.74 -1.36 1.54
CA TYR A 153 -18.39 -0.56 0.36
C TYR A 153 -17.22 -1.17 -0.40
N VAL A 154 -17.37 -1.32 -1.72
CA VAL A 154 -16.39 -1.98 -2.60
C VAL A 154 -15.98 -1.08 -3.77
N TYR A 155 -14.89 -1.45 -4.44
CA TYR A 155 -14.52 -0.89 -5.75
C TYR A 155 -15.03 -1.78 -6.88
N GLU A 156 -15.57 -1.19 -7.93
CA GLU A 156 -15.93 -1.88 -9.17
C GLU A 156 -14.75 -2.60 -9.85
N SER A 157 -13.52 -2.19 -9.54
CA SER A 157 -12.31 -2.81 -10.09
C SER A 157 -12.08 -4.23 -9.59
N TRP A 158 -12.63 -4.58 -8.41
CA TRP A 158 -12.43 -5.87 -7.74
C TRP A 158 -13.72 -6.57 -7.31
N ASN A 159 -14.89 -5.98 -7.61
CA ASN A 159 -16.19 -6.60 -7.34
C ASN A 159 -17.02 -6.66 -8.62
N SER A 160 -17.36 -7.87 -9.06
CA SER A 160 -18.08 -8.09 -10.33
C SER A 160 -19.50 -7.54 -10.32
N ASN A 161 -20.22 -7.59 -9.18
CA ASN A 161 -21.55 -7.02 -9.06
C ASN A 161 -21.50 -5.49 -9.10
N ALA A 162 -20.55 -4.87 -8.41
CA ALA A 162 -20.35 -3.42 -8.47
C ALA A 162 -19.95 -2.98 -9.89
N ARG A 163 -19.11 -3.76 -10.59
CA ARG A 163 -18.76 -3.52 -12.00
C ARG A 163 -19.98 -3.61 -12.91
N ARG A 164 -20.84 -4.62 -12.71
CA ARG A 164 -22.09 -4.77 -13.46
C ARG A 164 -23.04 -3.62 -13.18
N ALA A 165 -23.19 -3.20 -11.91
CA ALA A 165 -24.00 -2.06 -11.52
C ALA A 165 -23.54 -0.76 -12.20
N ALA A 166 -22.24 -0.49 -12.23
CA ALA A 166 -21.68 0.66 -12.92
C ALA A 166 -21.93 0.61 -14.45
N ASN A 167 -21.73 -0.56 -15.08
CA ASN A 167 -22.00 -0.73 -16.51
C ASN A 167 -23.49 -0.55 -16.88
N LEU A 168 -24.40 -0.89 -15.99
CA LEU A 168 -25.86 -0.71 -16.15
C LEU A 168 -26.34 0.68 -15.74
N GLY A 169 -25.46 1.56 -15.26
CA GLY A 169 -25.83 2.90 -14.79
C GLY A 169 -26.61 2.90 -13.46
N VAL A 170 -26.58 1.79 -12.70
CA VAL A 170 -27.17 1.69 -11.36
C VAL A 170 -26.36 2.47 -10.33
N THR A 171 -25.03 2.51 -10.51
CA THR A 171 -24.08 3.26 -9.69
C THR A 171 -23.14 4.06 -10.55
N GLU A 172 -22.54 5.13 -9.99
CA GLU A 172 -21.45 5.83 -10.65
C GLU A 172 -20.11 5.15 -10.40
N SER A 173 -19.15 5.36 -11.34
CA SER A 173 -17.79 4.84 -11.21
C SER A 173 -17.04 5.51 -10.06
N ALA A 174 -16.28 4.75 -9.32
CA ALA A 174 -15.38 5.24 -8.25
C ALA A 174 -14.24 6.15 -8.75
N PHE A 175 -14.05 6.23 -10.07
CA PHE A 175 -13.11 7.16 -10.72
C PHE A 175 -13.78 8.48 -11.17
N GLY A 176 -14.99 8.77 -10.69
CA GLY A 176 -15.79 9.91 -11.07
C GLY A 176 -15.78 11.08 -10.08
N SER A 177 -16.88 11.81 -10.06
CA SER A 177 -17.07 13.11 -9.39
C SER A 177 -17.27 13.08 -7.87
N GLY A 178 -17.27 11.92 -7.25
CA GLY A 178 -17.61 11.71 -5.83
C GLY A 178 -19.04 11.24 -5.58
N ASN A 179 -19.95 11.24 -6.58
CA ASN A 179 -21.31 10.72 -6.44
C ASN A 179 -21.34 9.20 -6.21
N PHE A 180 -20.23 8.49 -6.51
CA PHE A 180 -20.04 7.08 -6.20
C PHE A 180 -20.19 6.77 -4.70
N LEU A 181 -20.08 7.74 -3.82
CA LEU A 181 -20.36 7.57 -2.39
C LEU A 181 -21.81 7.11 -2.12
N ALA A 182 -22.75 7.41 -3.03
CA ALA A 182 -24.12 6.91 -2.95
C ALA A 182 -24.29 5.43 -3.34
N SER A 183 -23.20 4.72 -3.69
CA SER A 183 -23.27 3.31 -4.06
C SER A 183 -23.81 2.44 -2.92
N PRO A 184 -24.60 1.39 -3.22
CA PRO A 184 -25.06 0.43 -2.23
C PRO A 184 -23.88 -0.36 -1.66
N LEU A 185 -24.10 -0.99 -0.52
CA LEU A 185 -23.16 -1.96 0.05
C LEU A 185 -23.16 -3.25 -0.81
N ALA A 186 -22.08 -4.00 -0.81
CA ALA A 186 -21.98 -5.32 -1.44
C ALA A 186 -22.27 -6.46 -0.45
N PHE A 187 -22.23 -6.19 0.85
CA PHE A 187 -22.53 -7.14 1.92
C PHE A 187 -22.95 -6.39 3.20
N GLN A 188 -23.54 -7.11 4.15
CA GLN A 188 -23.95 -6.54 5.43
C GLN A 188 -22.73 -6.06 6.25
N PRO A 189 -22.76 -4.85 6.84
CA PRO A 189 -21.64 -4.30 7.60
C PRO A 189 -21.12 -5.25 8.69
N GLY A 190 -19.80 -5.46 8.72
CA GLY A 190 -19.14 -6.34 9.69
C GLY A 190 -19.14 -7.83 9.37
N THR A 191 -19.67 -8.26 8.20
CA THR A 191 -19.80 -9.69 7.87
C THR A 191 -18.70 -10.22 6.94
N ASN A 192 -18.01 -9.33 6.21
CA ASN A 192 -16.97 -9.70 5.25
C ASN A 192 -15.92 -8.60 5.19
N TRP A 193 -14.77 -8.90 4.60
CA TRP A 193 -13.75 -7.94 4.24
C TRP A 193 -13.66 -7.81 2.72
N GLU A 194 -13.81 -6.60 2.21
CA GLU A 194 -13.57 -6.32 0.80
C GLU A 194 -13.10 -4.88 0.60
N TYR A 195 -12.03 -4.73 -0.16
CA TYR A 195 -11.41 -3.44 -0.39
C TYR A 195 -12.28 -2.52 -1.25
N GLY A 196 -12.46 -1.28 -0.82
CA GLY A 196 -13.34 -0.37 -1.54
C GLY A 196 -13.27 1.10 -1.12
N ILE A 197 -14.36 1.82 -1.43
CA ILE A 197 -14.51 3.26 -1.20
C ILE A 197 -14.77 3.63 0.28
N SER A 198 -14.67 2.68 1.20
CA SER A 198 -14.92 2.95 2.63
C SER A 198 -14.13 4.14 3.17
N THR A 199 -12.88 4.30 2.71
CA THR A 199 -12.02 5.41 3.18
C THR A 199 -12.41 6.75 2.55
N ASP A 200 -13.13 6.77 1.43
CA ASP A 200 -13.71 8.01 0.89
C ASP A 200 -14.83 8.51 1.80
N TRP A 201 -15.69 7.61 2.30
CA TRP A 201 -16.66 7.92 3.35
C TRP A 201 -15.96 8.39 4.64
N LEU A 202 -14.84 7.77 5.02
CA LEU A 202 -14.05 8.21 6.17
C LEU A 202 -13.56 9.66 5.96
N GLY A 203 -13.11 10.02 4.77
CA GLY A 203 -12.75 11.39 4.39
C GLY A 203 -13.92 12.36 4.53
N ALA A 204 -15.11 11.98 4.06
CA ALA A 204 -16.33 12.77 4.21
C ALA A 204 -16.71 12.96 5.69
N LEU A 205 -16.53 11.94 6.55
CA LEU A 205 -16.70 12.06 8.01
C LEU A 205 -15.69 13.04 8.63
N VAL A 206 -14.42 12.99 8.19
CA VAL A 206 -13.40 13.95 8.64
C VAL A 206 -13.83 15.38 8.29
N GLU A 207 -14.27 15.64 7.05
CA GLU A 207 -14.75 16.97 6.64
C GLU A 207 -15.95 17.41 7.50
N ARG A 208 -16.95 16.56 7.65
CA ARG A 208 -18.18 16.87 8.39
C ARG A 208 -17.91 17.14 9.88
N ARG A 209 -17.09 16.32 10.52
CA ARG A 209 -16.80 16.41 11.96
C ARG A 209 -15.81 17.51 12.31
N SER A 210 -14.94 17.89 11.40
CA SER A 210 -13.97 18.99 11.59
C SER A 210 -14.46 20.32 11.05
N ALA A 211 -15.56 20.35 10.26
CA ALA A 211 -16.01 21.51 9.49
C ALA A 211 -14.90 22.09 8.59
N THR A 212 -14.01 21.23 8.08
CA THR A 212 -12.82 21.64 7.31
C THR A 212 -12.69 20.72 6.08
N ARG A 213 -12.46 21.28 4.90
CA ARG A 213 -12.18 20.49 3.68
C ARG A 213 -10.98 19.56 3.92
N LEU A 214 -11.05 18.34 3.38
CA LEU A 214 -10.08 17.27 3.67
C LEU A 214 -8.63 17.68 3.37
N ALA A 215 -8.39 18.35 2.23
CA ALA A 215 -7.07 18.89 1.88
C ALA A 215 -6.55 19.87 2.94
N ASN A 216 -7.38 20.77 3.42
CA ASN A 216 -7.00 21.74 4.45
C ASN A 216 -6.78 21.06 5.81
N TYR A 217 -7.57 20.03 6.13
CA TYR A 217 -7.38 19.25 7.33
C TYR A 217 -6.02 18.55 7.32
N PHE A 218 -5.69 17.87 6.23
CA PHE A 218 -4.39 17.20 6.07
C PHE A 218 -3.24 18.19 6.14
N ALA A 219 -3.33 19.29 5.41
CA ALA A 219 -2.29 20.32 5.40
C ALA A 219 -2.00 20.83 6.82
N LYS A 220 -3.04 21.20 7.58
CA LYS A 220 -2.89 21.81 8.90
C LYS A 220 -2.50 20.80 10.00
N ASN A 221 -3.11 19.59 9.99
CA ASN A 221 -3.01 18.67 11.12
C ASN A 221 -2.00 17.55 10.90
N ILE A 222 -1.51 17.34 9.65
CA ILE A 222 -0.60 16.25 9.31
C ILE A 222 0.61 16.78 8.54
N PHE A 223 0.42 17.43 7.37
CA PHE A 223 1.54 17.78 6.49
C PHE A 223 2.46 18.84 7.08
N GLN A 224 1.91 19.97 7.52
CA GLN A 224 2.71 21.03 8.14
C GLN A 224 3.45 20.57 9.41
N PRO A 225 2.79 19.88 10.38
CA PRO A 225 3.49 19.35 11.55
C PRO A 225 4.60 18.35 11.23
N LEU A 226 4.43 17.56 10.16
CA LEU A 226 5.43 16.59 9.71
C LEU A 226 6.46 17.19 8.74
N GLY A 227 6.26 18.42 8.23
CA GLY A 227 7.11 19.06 7.22
C GLY A 227 7.02 18.39 5.85
N MET A 228 5.81 17.96 5.44
CA MET A 228 5.51 17.30 4.16
C MET A 228 5.15 18.35 3.10
N ASP A 229 6.13 19.10 2.63
CA ASP A 229 5.93 20.26 1.77
C ASP A 229 5.58 19.89 0.31
N ASP A 230 5.81 18.64 -0.08
CA ASP A 230 5.57 18.12 -1.44
C ASP A 230 4.33 17.20 -1.52
N SER A 231 3.47 17.22 -0.48
CA SER A 231 2.25 16.40 -0.41
C SER A 231 1.01 17.26 -0.67
N HIS A 232 0.26 16.94 -1.75
CA HIS A 232 -0.84 17.77 -2.24
C HIS A 232 -1.96 16.92 -2.84
N TYR A 233 -3.20 17.38 -2.72
CA TYR A 233 -4.30 16.96 -3.62
C TYR A 233 -4.23 17.74 -4.94
N GLU A 234 -4.09 19.04 -4.84
CA GLU A 234 -4.00 19.97 -5.96
C GLU A 234 -2.54 20.35 -6.16
N LEU A 235 -1.94 19.79 -7.21
CA LEU A 235 -0.52 19.97 -7.48
C LEU A 235 -0.24 21.40 -7.95
N PRO A 236 0.59 22.19 -7.25
CA PRO A 236 0.97 23.53 -7.70
C PRO A 236 1.73 23.49 -9.04
N GLU A 237 1.48 24.46 -9.93
CA GLU A 237 2.15 24.57 -11.24
C GLU A 237 3.68 24.49 -11.14
N GLY A 238 4.27 25.17 -10.16
CA GLY A 238 5.71 25.15 -9.91
C GLY A 238 6.30 23.79 -9.58
N LYS A 239 5.48 22.80 -9.25
CA LYS A 239 5.90 21.42 -8.91
C LYS A 239 5.66 20.41 -10.04
N LEU A 240 4.91 20.78 -11.09
CA LEU A 240 4.58 19.89 -12.20
C LEU A 240 5.82 19.29 -12.89
N HIS A 241 6.91 20.06 -12.98
CA HIS A 241 8.16 19.59 -13.59
C HIS A 241 8.84 18.44 -12.83
N ARG A 242 8.43 18.18 -11.57
CA ARG A 242 8.94 17.07 -10.73
C ARG A 242 8.06 15.82 -10.80
N THR A 243 6.94 15.87 -11.50
CA THR A 243 6.03 14.72 -11.56
C THR A 243 6.50 13.65 -12.54
N VAL A 244 5.98 12.44 -12.34
CA VAL A 244 6.31 11.26 -13.13
C VAL A 244 5.13 10.90 -14.01
N THR A 245 5.40 10.60 -15.27
CA THR A 245 4.43 10.09 -16.24
C THR A 245 3.87 8.74 -15.80
N VAL A 246 2.54 8.63 -15.77
CA VAL A 246 1.90 7.34 -15.57
C VAL A 246 1.98 6.52 -16.86
N MET A 247 2.51 5.31 -16.76
CA MET A 247 2.65 4.37 -17.84
C MET A 247 1.63 3.23 -17.71
N ALA A 248 1.23 2.64 -18.82
CA ALA A 248 0.44 1.42 -18.85
C ALA A 248 1.25 0.30 -19.54
N ARG A 249 1.20 -0.90 -18.99
CA ARG A 249 1.80 -2.09 -19.63
C ARG A 249 0.93 -2.55 -20.80
N ALA A 250 1.55 -2.63 -21.97
CA ALA A 250 0.96 -3.10 -23.22
C ALA A 250 1.84 -4.24 -23.77
N GLY A 251 1.51 -5.48 -23.42
CA GLY A 251 2.41 -6.62 -23.64
C GLY A 251 3.74 -6.43 -22.89
N ASP A 252 4.85 -6.56 -23.60
CA ASP A 252 6.20 -6.37 -23.02
C ASP A 252 6.65 -4.90 -22.99
N SER A 253 5.80 -3.96 -23.44
CA SER A 253 6.13 -2.54 -23.53
C SER A 253 5.41 -1.72 -22.46
N LEU A 254 5.97 -0.56 -22.14
CA LEU A 254 5.33 0.48 -21.33
C LEU A 254 4.99 1.68 -22.20
N VAL A 255 3.73 2.10 -22.19
CA VAL A 255 3.23 3.24 -22.95
C VAL A 255 2.58 4.27 -22.00
N PRO A 256 2.60 5.58 -22.32
CA PRO A 256 1.90 6.56 -21.50
C PRO A 256 0.41 6.25 -21.36
N ALA A 257 -0.17 6.46 -20.16
CA ALA A 257 -1.61 6.41 -19.89
C ALA A 257 -2.20 7.84 -19.95
N PRO A 258 -2.71 8.33 -21.09
CA PRO A 258 -2.96 9.76 -21.30
C PRO A 258 -3.95 10.39 -20.32
N MET A 259 -4.98 9.62 -19.92
CA MET A 259 -6.06 10.10 -19.03
C MET A 259 -5.64 10.24 -17.55
N LEU A 260 -4.45 9.76 -17.19
CA LEU A 260 -4.00 9.67 -15.80
C LEU A 260 -2.73 10.49 -15.53
N GLN A 261 -2.36 11.36 -16.47
CA GLN A 261 -1.18 12.18 -16.33
C GLN A 261 -1.36 13.26 -15.24
N PRO A 262 -0.30 13.54 -14.45
CA PRO A 262 -0.33 14.63 -13.49
C PRO A 262 -0.67 15.97 -14.15
N GLN A 263 -1.50 16.75 -13.49
CA GLN A 263 -1.90 18.08 -13.93
C GLN A 263 -1.77 19.06 -12.77
N ALA A 264 -1.37 20.28 -13.08
CA ALA A 264 -1.42 21.36 -12.12
C ALA A 264 -2.86 21.80 -11.89
N MET A 265 -3.15 22.16 -10.65
CA MET A 265 -4.49 22.62 -10.23
C MET A 265 -4.34 23.79 -9.24
N GLU A 266 -5.27 24.73 -9.32
CA GLU A 266 -5.37 25.79 -8.32
C GLU A 266 -5.88 25.24 -6.98
N ALA A 267 -5.33 25.75 -5.89
CA ALA A 267 -5.75 25.36 -4.56
C ALA A 267 -7.23 25.67 -4.31
N GLY A 268 -7.99 24.69 -3.85
CA GLY A 268 -9.42 24.79 -3.59
C GLY A 268 -10.30 24.57 -4.82
N SER A 269 -9.73 24.24 -6.00
CA SER A 269 -10.48 24.04 -7.24
C SER A 269 -11.22 22.70 -7.32
N MET A 270 -10.74 21.66 -6.60
CA MET A 270 -11.39 20.35 -6.60
C MET A 270 -12.73 20.40 -5.87
N ALA A 271 -13.79 19.88 -6.51
CA ALA A 271 -15.11 19.76 -5.90
C ALA A 271 -15.13 18.71 -4.78
N PHE A 272 -14.37 17.63 -4.92
CA PHE A 272 -14.30 16.49 -4.01
C PHE A 272 -12.83 16.08 -3.77
N TYR A 273 -12.47 15.86 -2.50
CA TYR A 273 -11.19 15.28 -2.11
C TYR A 273 -11.39 13.84 -1.67
N SER A 274 -10.90 12.91 -2.48
CA SER A 274 -11.02 11.48 -2.18
C SER A 274 -10.20 11.11 -0.95
N GLY A 275 -10.85 10.58 0.09
CA GLY A 275 -10.15 10.01 1.24
C GLY A 275 -9.44 8.69 0.89
N GLY A 276 -9.88 8.02 -0.17
CA GLY A 276 -9.32 6.78 -0.66
C GLY A 276 -8.15 6.93 -1.63
N GLY A 277 -7.89 8.17 -2.15
CA GLY A 277 -6.88 8.40 -3.18
C GLY A 277 -6.61 9.88 -3.45
N GLY A 278 -5.90 10.15 -4.57
CA GLY A 278 -5.78 11.50 -5.12
C GLY A 278 -4.59 12.32 -4.62
N LEU A 279 -3.86 11.91 -3.59
CA LEU A 279 -2.66 12.63 -3.17
C LEU A 279 -1.49 12.40 -4.12
N TYR A 280 -0.75 13.49 -4.34
CA TYR A 280 0.61 13.52 -4.81
C TYR A 280 1.56 13.60 -3.61
N SER A 281 2.72 12.95 -3.67
CA SER A 281 3.74 13.04 -2.62
C SER A 281 5.11 12.61 -3.15
N THR A 282 6.16 12.95 -2.43
CA THR A 282 7.48 12.32 -2.55
C THR A 282 7.61 11.15 -1.57
N LEU A 283 8.59 10.26 -1.80
CA LEU A 283 8.85 9.18 -0.83
C LEU A 283 9.41 9.75 0.48
N SER A 284 10.16 10.84 0.43
CA SER A 284 10.68 11.51 1.62
C SER A 284 9.56 12.05 2.51
N ASP A 285 8.57 12.73 1.91
CA ASP A 285 7.40 13.22 2.67
C ASP A 285 6.58 12.06 3.25
N TYR A 286 6.25 11.07 2.41
CA TYR A 286 5.49 9.92 2.88
C TYR A 286 6.26 9.13 3.96
N GLY A 287 7.58 9.05 3.83
CA GLY A 287 8.48 8.46 4.84
C GLY A 287 8.33 9.10 6.22
N ARG A 288 8.02 10.42 6.30
CA ARG A 288 7.78 11.10 7.58
C ARG A 288 6.54 10.61 8.29
N VAL A 289 5.49 10.21 7.54
CA VAL A 289 4.32 9.54 8.12
C VAL A 289 4.72 8.20 8.73
N LEU A 290 5.51 7.39 8.00
CA LEU A 290 5.95 6.08 8.47
C LEU A 290 6.92 6.19 9.65
N GLN A 291 7.82 7.18 9.62
CA GLN A 291 8.72 7.51 10.73
C GLN A 291 7.93 7.92 11.98
N MET A 292 6.90 8.74 11.82
CA MET A 292 6.00 9.15 12.92
C MET A 292 5.34 7.92 13.56
N LEU A 293 4.89 6.94 12.76
CA LEU A 293 4.33 5.68 13.28
C LEU A 293 5.38 4.85 14.03
N LEU A 294 6.62 4.74 13.52
CA LEU A 294 7.72 4.08 14.23
C LEU A 294 8.04 4.74 15.56
N ASN A 295 7.87 6.06 15.65
CA ASN A 295 8.11 6.86 16.86
C ASN A 295 6.90 6.92 17.79
N GLY A 296 5.92 6.01 17.65
CA GLY A 296 4.76 5.96 18.53
C GLY A 296 3.85 7.18 18.41
N GLY A 297 3.75 7.75 17.20
CA GLY A 297 2.79 8.82 16.90
C GLY A 297 3.36 10.26 16.92
N SER A 298 4.66 10.42 17.12
CA SER A 298 5.29 11.74 17.20
C SER A 298 6.49 11.88 16.26
N LEU A 299 6.74 13.09 15.77
CA LEU A 299 7.92 13.42 14.97
C LEU A 299 8.32 14.88 15.24
N ASN A 300 9.63 15.13 15.40
CA ASN A 300 10.21 16.48 15.61
C ASN A 300 9.53 17.28 16.77
N GLY A 301 9.14 16.58 17.83
CA GLY A 301 8.44 17.20 18.97
C GLY A 301 6.95 17.46 18.76
N MET A 302 6.42 17.14 17.59
CA MET A 302 4.98 17.25 17.28
C MET A 302 4.30 15.91 17.48
N THR A 303 3.25 15.85 18.28
CA THR A 303 2.41 14.66 18.45
C THR A 303 1.27 14.69 17.43
N ILE A 304 1.23 13.70 16.57
CA ILE A 304 0.20 13.51 15.53
C ILE A 304 -0.89 12.58 16.01
N LEU A 305 -0.51 11.47 16.66
CA LEU A 305 -1.37 10.50 17.33
C LEU A 305 -0.77 10.13 18.69
N LYS A 306 -1.58 9.65 19.60
CA LYS A 306 -1.12 9.07 20.87
C LYS A 306 -0.46 7.69 20.61
N PRO A 307 0.49 7.27 21.48
CA PRO A 307 1.11 5.94 21.35
C PRO A 307 0.09 4.80 21.35
N GLU A 308 -0.94 4.87 22.19
CA GLU A 308 -2.00 3.86 22.31
C GLU A 308 -2.80 3.74 21.01
N THR A 309 -3.02 4.86 20.31
CA THR A 309 -3.70 4.88 19.02
C THR A 309 -2.83 4.24 17.95
N VAL A 310 -1.52 4.52 17.94
CA VAL A 310 -0.59 3.85 17.03
C VAL A 310 -0.54 2.35 17.32
N ASP A 311 -0.48 1.92 18.59
CA ASP A 311 -0.52 0.50 18.94
C ASP A 311 -1.79 -0.19 18.44
N ALA A 312 -2.94 0.49 18.57
CA ALA A 312 -4.19 0.01 18.02
C ALA A 312 -4.14 -0.14 16.49
N MET A 313 -3.47 0.76 15.75
CA MET A 313 -3.33 0.62 14.30
C MET A 313 -2.66 -0.68 13.87
N PHE A 314 -1.77 -1.24 14.68
CA PHE A 314 -1.06 -2.49 14.40
C PHE A 314 -1.69 -3.73 15.07
N SER A 315 -2.91 -3.61 15.58
CA SER A 315 -3.68 -4.70 16.19
C SER A 315 -4.76 -5.22 15.22
N ASN A 316 -5.20 -6.47 15.41
CA ASN A 316 -6.32 -7.02 14.62
C ASN A 316 -7.64 -6.36 15.01
N HIS A 317 -8.32 -5.74 14.06
CA HIS A 317 -9.63 -5.09 14.22
C HIS A 317 -10.75 -5.74 13.40
N VAL A 318 -10.48 -6.87 12.76
CA VAL A 318 -11.46 -7.61 11.94
C VAL A 318 -11.80 -8.99 12.52
N GLY A 319 -11.23 -9.35 13.68
CA GLY A 319 -11.46 -10.63 14.33
C GLY A 319 -11.01 -11.80 13.44
N ASP A 320 -11.92 -12.73 13.18
CA ASP A 320 -11.67 -13.92 12.37
C ASP A 320 -11.87 -13.69 10.86
N ILE A 321 -12.34 -12.50 10.46
CA ILE A 321 -12.49 -12.13 9.05
C ILE A 321 -11.09 -12.00 8.42
N GLN A 322 -10.87 -12.70 7.31
CA GLN A 322 -9.58 -12.69 6.62
C GLN A 322 -9.62 -11.73 5.43
N PRO A 323 -8.64 -10.81 5.29
CA PRO A 323 -8.45 -10.07 4.06
C PRO A 323 -8.26 -11.03 2.88
N ALA A 324 -9.11 -10.91 1.86
CA ALA A 324 -9.07 -11.75 0.68
C ALA A 324 -8.22 -11.13 -0.44
N ALA A 325 -7.82 -11.96 -1.40
CA ALA A 325 -7.22 -11.46 -2.63
C ALA A 325 -8.22 -10.60 -3.41
N LEU A 326 -7.72 -9.53 -4.00
CA LEU A 326 -8.49 -8.59 -4.82
C LEU A 326 -8.65 -9.18 -6.23
N THR A 327 -9.73 -9.95 -6.46
CA THR A 327 -10.00 -10.56 -7.76
C THR A 327 -10.40 -9.48 -8.78
N THR A 328 -9.65 -9.37 -9.88
CA THR A 328 -9.91 -8.29 -10.84
C THR A 328 -11.25 -8.45 -11.56
N ALA A 329 -12.02 -7.36 -11.64
CA ALA A 329 -13.16 -7.18 -12.54
C ALA A 329 -12.85 -6.15 -13.64
N MET A 330 -11.67 -5.51 -13.61
CA MET A 330 -11.18 -4.53 -14.59
C MET A 330 -9.68 -4.74 -14.87
N PRO A 331 -9.30 -5.68 -15.77
CA PRO A 331 -7.88 -6.02 -16.02
C PRO A 331 -7.01 -4.86 -16.51
N SER A 332 -7.59 -3.83 -17.13
CA SER A 332 -6.85 -2.62 -17.52
C SER A 332 -6.43 -1.73 -16.34
N ILE A 333 -7.08 -1.89 -15.19
CA ILE A 333 -6.84 -1.12 -13.96
C ILE A 333 -6.00 -1.95 -12.98
N SER A 334 -6.32 -3.24 -12.83
CA SER A 334 -5.65 -4.11 -11.87
C SER A 334 -5.59 -5.55 -12.35
N ASN A 335 -4.48 -6.22 -12.11
CA ASN A 335 -4.45 -7.68 -12.05
C ASN A 335 -5.12 -8.17 -10.75
N THR A 336 -5.41 -9.47 -10.67
CA THR A 336 -5.77 -10.08 -9.38
C THR A 336 -4.59 -9.94 -8.41
N ALA A 337 -4.83 -9.35 -7.24
CA ALA A 337 -3.77 -8.96 -6.31
C ALA A 337 -3.93 -9.67 -4.96
N ASP A 338 -2.95 -10.47 -4.58
CA ASP A 338 -2.82 -11.01 -3.23
C ASP A 338 -1.84 -10.14 -2.41
N MET A 339 -2.40 -9.21 -1.64
CA MET A 339 -1.62 -8.32 -0.79
C MET A 339 -1.07 -9.00 0.47
N SER A 340 -1.47 -10.24 0.74
CA SER A 340 -0.89 -11.06 1.80
C SER A 340 0.51 -11.59 1.45
N PHE A 341 0.88 -11.57 0.17
CA PHE A 341 2.12 -12.16 -0.35
C PHE A 341 2.31 -13.61 0.09
N GLY A 342 1.21 -14.36 0.22
CA GLY A 342 1.20 -15.76 0.64
C GLY A 342 1.44 -16.01 2.13
N ALA A 343 1.44 -14.97 2.97
CA ALA A 343 1.54 -15.08 4.43
C ALA A 343 0.15 -14.84 5.08
N PRO A 344 -0.10 -15.39 6.29
CA PRO A 344 -1.30 -15.02 7.04
C PRO A 344 -1.37 -13.50 7.25
N ALA A 345 -2.56 -12.93 7.01
CA ALA A 345 -2.78 -11.49 7.14
C ALA A 345 -4.07 -11.21 7.92
N THR A 346 -4.10 -10.08 8.59
CA THR A 346 -5.28 -9.49 9.21
C THR A 346 -5.34 -8.00 8.89
N PHE A 347 -6.33 -7.28 9.39
CA PHE A 347 -6.42 -5.85 9.14
C PHE A 347 -6.50 -5.07 10.46
N GLY A 348 -5.62 -4.08 10.57
CA GLY A 348 -5.57 -3.12 11.66
C GLY A 348 -6.34 -1.83 11.32
N LEU A 349 -6.08 -0.75 12.05
CA LEU A 349 -6.67 0.53 11.70
C LEU A 349 -5.89 1.17 10.54
N GLY A 350 -6.36 0.88 9.31
CA GLY A 350 -5.82 1.41 8.06
C GLY A 350 -4.55 0.73 7.54
N LEU A 351 -4.19 -0.44 8.06
CA LEU A 351 -3.01 -1.22 7.70
C LEU A 351 -3.39 -2.70 7.52
N LEU A 352 -2.90 -3.31 6.45
CA LEU A 352 -2.81 -4.76 6.36
C LEU A 352 -1.67 -5.22 7.26
N ILE A 353 -1.94 -6.14 8.16
CA ILE A 353 -0.97 -6.63 9.15
C ILE A 353 -0.57 -8.06 8.81
N HIS A 354 0.73 -8.35 8.88
CA HIS A 354 1.29 -9.68 8.78
C HIS A 354 1.68 -10.18 10.19
N PRO A 355 0.82 -10.91 10.90
CA PRO A 355 1.08 -11.30 12.30
C PRO A 355 2.34 -12.14 12.48
N GLN A 356 2.70 -12.93 11.46
CA GLN A 356 3.89 -13.80 11.47
C GLN A 356 5.04 -13.26 10.61
N GLY A 357 4.87 -12.06 10.02
CA GLY A 357 5.81 -11.52 9.05
C GLY A 357 5.76 -12.20 7.68
N ILE A 358 6.76 -11.91 6.85
CA ILE A 358 6.95 -12.51 5.51
C ILE A 358 8.33 -13.18 5.50
N LEU A 359 8.41 -14.39 4.99
CA LEU A 359 9.66 -15.15 4.95
C LEU A 359 10.77 -14.40 4.21
N ASN A 360 11.93 -14.25 4.85
CA ASN A 360 13.10 -13.49 4.35
C ASN A 360 12.84 -12.00 4.09
N GLY A 361 11.83 -11.43 4.74
CA GLY A 361 11.42 -10.03 4.62
C GLY A 361 10.95 -9.47 5.96
N ARG A 362 9.79 -8.84 5.93
CA ARG A 362 9.15 -8.17 7.06
C ARG A 362 8.99 -9.07 8.27
N ARG A 363 9.20 -8.52 9.46
CA ARG A 363 9.01 -9.22 10.73
C ARG A 363 7.53 -9.25 11.14
N SER A 364 7.26 -9.93 12.26
CA SER A 364 5.92 -10.06 12.81
C SER A 364 5.25 -8.70 13.06
N ASN A 365 3.94 -8.65 12.90
CA ASN A 365 3.12 -7.46 13.08
C ASN A 365 3.53 -6.25 12.22
N THR A 366 4.15 -6.49 11.06
CA THR A 366 4.41 -5.42 10.07
C THR A 366 3.10 -4.95 9.46
N GLY A 367 2.88 -3.63 9.48
CA GLY A 367 1.77 -2.97 8.81
C GLY A 367 2.17 -2.50 7.41
N SER A 368 1.27 -2.62 6.43
CA SER A 368 1.57 -2.25 5.03
C SER A 368 0.32 -1.91 4.23
N TRP A 369 0.51 -1.25 3.10
CA TRP A 369 -0.49 -1.12 2.03
C TRP A 369 0.17 -0.71 0.71
N ALA A 370 -0.66 -0.33 -0.30
CA ALA A 370 -0.20 0.01 -1.63
C ALA A 370 -1.00 1.15 -2.27
N GLY A 371 -0.50 1.63 -3.41
CA GLY A 371 -1.18 2.56 -4.32
C GLY A 371 -1.34 1.97 -5.72
N LEU A 372 -2.40 2.37 -6.40
CA LEU A 372 -2.86 1.85 -7.69
C LEU A 372 -1.75 1.82 -8.77
N PHE A 373 -0.84 2.79 -8.76
CA PHE A 373 0.24 2.88 -9.74
C PHE A 373 1.48 2.08 -9.35
N ASN A 374 1.28 0.98 -8.59
CA ASN A 374 2.33 0.09 -8.09
C ASN A 374 3.34 0.82 -7.19
N SER A 375 2.83 1.52 -6.20
CA SER A 375 3.58 2.04 -5.07
C SER A 375 3.21 1.25 -3.80
N TYR A 376 4.20 0.98 -2.95
CA TYR A 376 4.07 0.08 -1.80
C TYR A 376 4.81 0.66 -0.61
N TYR A 377 4.28 0.45 0.61
CA TYR A 377 4.99 0.79 1.84
C TYR A 377 4.79 -0.29 2.91
N TRP A 378 5.73 -0.35 3.82
CA TRP A 378 5.61 -1.13 5.05
C TRP A 378 6.26 -0.42 6.23
N VAL A 379 5.77 -0.73 7.43
CA VAL A 379 6.30 -0.29 8.72
C VAL A 379 6.53 -1.52 9.57
N ASP A 380 7.79 -1.87 9.77
CA ASP A 380 8.24 -3.01 10.57
C ASP A 380 8.75 -2.51 11.92
N ARG A 381 7.87 -2.54 12.91
CA ARG A 381 8.17 -2.04 14.26
C ARG A 381 9.15 -2.94 15.00
N GLU A 382 9.18 -4.24 14.71
CA GLU A 382 10.13 -5.20 15.29
C GLU A 382 11.55 -4.93 14.82
N SER A 383 11.75 -4.71 13.52
CA SER A 383 13.05 -4.32 12.97
C SER A 383 13.38 -2.84 13.16
N GLY A 384 12.41 -2.01 13.53
CA GLY A 384 12.58 -0.56 13.68
C GLY A 384 12.78 0.18 12.36
N ILE A 385 12.24 -0.35 11.24
CA ILE A 385 12.41 0.24 9.91
C ILE A 385 11.06 0.44 9.20
N TYR A 386 11.06 1.37 8.26
CA TYR A 386 10.06 1.43 7.20
C TYR A 386 10.72 1.32 5.84
N GLY A 387 9.96 0.86 4.85
CA GLY A 387 10.36 0.88 3.46
C GLY A 387 9.24 1.38 2.57
N ILE A 388 9.64 2.02 1.47
CA ILE A 388 8.74 2.50 0.43
C ILE A 388 9.36 2.15 -0.91
N PHE A 389 8.52 1.67 -1.82
CA PHE A 389 8.89 1.44 -3.22
C PHE A 389 7.80 2.04 -4.11
N GLY A 390 8.17 2.84 -5.10
CA GLY A 390 7.23 3.52 -5.98
C GLY A 390 7.58 3.41 -7.44
N THR A 391 6.57 3.08 -8.24
CA THR A 391 6.55 3.25 -9.69
C THR A 391 5.35 4.09 -10.07
N GLN A 392 5.09 4.27 -11.37
CA GLN A 392 3.87 4.88 -11.89
C GLN A 392 3.37 4.05 -13.09
N ILE A 393 3.01 2.78 -12.82
CA ILE A 393 2.64 1.78 -13.84
C ILE A 393 1.24 1.21 -13.55
N LEU A 394 0.44 1.02 -14.59
CA LEU A 394 -0.79 0.22 -14.62
C LEU A 394 -0.57 -1.04 -15.49
N PRO A 395 -1.35 -2.10 -15.23
CA PRO A 395 -2.33 -2.29 -14.16
C PRO A 395 -1.66 -2.43 -12.80
N PHE A 396 -2.42 -2.20 -11.72
CA PHE A 396 -1.97 -2.51 -10.36
C PHE A 396 -1.60 -3.98 -10.24
N TYR A 397 -0.66 -4.29 -9.35
CA TYR A 397 -0.10 -5.63 -9.15
C TYR A 397 0.57 -6.16 -10.42
N ASP A 398 1.31 -5.28 -11.10
CA ASP A 398 2.13 -5.62 -12.27
C ASP A 398 3.21 -6.64 -11.90
N ALA A 399 3.31 -7.73 -12.65
CA ALA A 399 4.16 -8.86 -12.30
C ALA A 399 5.64 -8.48 -12.18
N ALA A 400 6.16 -7.65 -13.09
CA ALA A 400 7.55 -7.19 -13.05
C ALA A 400 7.80 -6.29 -11.83
N THR A 401 6.84 -5.43 -11.51
CA THR A 401 6.91 -4.58 -10.33
C THR A 401 6.90 -5.39 -9.04
N ILE A 402 6.01 -6.40 -8.93
CA ILE A 402 5.94 -7.29 -7.75
C ILE A 402 7.22 -8.11 -7.58
N ALA A 403 7.79 -8.63 -8.68
CA ALA A 403 9.06 -9.35 -8.64
C ALA A 403 10.20 -8.45 -8.15
N THR A 404 10.24 -7.19 -8.63
CA THR A 404 11.24 -6.19 -8.21
C THR A 404 11.05 -5.80 -6.74
N LEU A 405 9.82 -5.54 -6.29
CA LEU A 405 9.49 -5.24 -4.90
C LEU A 405 9.96 -6.36 -3.96
N ALA A 406 9.66 -7.61 -4.29
CA ALA A 406 10.06 -8.77 -3.49
C ALA A 406 11.60 -8.93 -3.40
N GLN A 407 12.33 -8.64 -4.47
CA GLN A 407 13.79 -8.64 -4.46
C GLN A 407 14.35 -7.45 -3.67
N PHE A 408 13.79 -6.27 -3.85
CA PHE A 408 14.15 -5.06 -3.11
C PHE A 408 13.98 -5.26 -1.61
N GLU A 409 12.82 -5.77 -1.18
CA GLU A 409 12.54 -6.05 0.22
C GLU A 409 13.55 -7.05 0.80
N ARG A 410 13.80 -8.19 0.12
CA ARG A 410 14.86 -9.15 0.54
C ARG A 410 16.22 -8.50 0.63
N ALA A 411 16.58 -7.64 -0.32
CA ALA A 411 17.86 -6.93 -0.31
C ALA A 411 17.96 -5.98 0.90
N VAL A 412 16.88 -5.26 1.24
CA VAL A 412 16.81 -4.39 2.44
C VAL A 412 17.10 -5.19 3.71
N TYR A 413 16.44 -6.34 3.90
CA TYR A 413 16.60 -7.14 5.12
C TYR A 413 17.91 -7.94 5.18
N SER A 414 18.55 -8.24 4.04
CA SER A 414 19.81 -8.99 3.98
C SER A 414 21.08 -8.13 3.87
N SER A 415 20.95 -6.85 3.48
CA SER A 415 22.09 -5.97 3.24
C SER A 415 22.63 -5.31 4.51
N LYS A 416 23.79 -4.62 4.35
CA LYS A 416 24.36 -3.76 5.41
C LYS A 416 23.46 -2.57 5.75
N VAL A 417 22.52 -2.20 4.90
CA VAL A 417 21.46 -1.25 5.23
C VAL A 417 20.65 -1.80 6.41
N GLY A 418 20.26 -3.08 6.37
CA GLY A 418 19.65 -3.78 7.50
C GLY A 418 20.58 -3.93 8.72
N SER A 419 21.87 -4.22 8.54
CA SER A 419 22.81 -4.47 9.65
C SER A 419 23.28 -3.21 10.39
N LYS A 420 23.25 -2.04 9.77
CA LYS A 420 23.47 -0.75 10.46
C LYS A 420 22.31 -0.41 11.42
N LEU A 421 21.13 -0.96 11.16
CA LEU A 421 19.89 -0.70 11.90
C LEU A 421 19.89 -1.38 13.28
N THR A 422 20.48 -2.58 13.38
CA THR A 422 20.53 -3.33 14.64
C THR A 422 21.59 -2.81 15.64
N ARG A 423 22.48 -1.91 15.23
CA ARG A 423 23.51 -1.32 16.10
C ARG A 423 23.15 0.01 16.75
N SER A 424 22.12 0.71 16.25
CA SER A 424 21.65 1.98 16.83
C SER A 424 20.49 1.83 17.82
N ALA A 425 19.98 0.61 18.01
CA ALA A 425 18.88 0.28 18.93
C ALA A 425 19.34 -0.37 20.26
N LYS A 426 20.63 -0.25 20.61
CA LYS A 426 21.18 -0.67 21.92
C LYS A 426 21.73 0.53 22.68
#